data_926a72e695750033913b0f8cd5f38a7d
#
_entry.id   926a72e695750033913b0f8cd5f38a7d
#
_cell.length_a   1.000
_cell.length_b   1.000
_cell.length_c   1.000
_cell.angle_alpha   90.00
_cell.angle_beta   90.00
_cell.angle_gamma   90.00
#
_symmetry.space_group_name_H-M   'P 1'
#
loop_
_entity.id
_entity.type
_entity.pdbx_description
1 polymer ?
#
loop_
_entity_poly.entity_id
_entity_poly.type
_entity_poly.pdbx_seq_one_letter_code
_entity_poly.pdbx_strand_id
1 'polypeptide(L)'
;MTTVQVRRDENGIQGICVSGHAGYAKSGSDIVCAAASVLITTCANALENVAQVEPFLSVKERSAVIDVSLPKGLPPEKMHDAQIVFQTVLQGFTDIAAQYPRYLQIV
;
A
#
# COMPACT_ATOMS: atom_id res chain seq x y z
N MET A 1 12.09 -10.06 -3.46
CA MET A 1 11.10 -9.26 -4.22
C MET A 1 10.03 -8.71 -3.30
N THR A 2 9.70 -7.45 -3.46
CA THR A 2 8.57 -6.86 -2.76
C THR A 2 7.27 -7.23 -3.48
N THR A 3 6.28 -7.70 -2.75
CA THR A 3 4.97 -8.07 -3.30
C THR A 3 3.91 -7.13 -2.75
N VAL A 4 3.16 -6.54 -3.65
CA VAL A 4 2.03 -5.68 -3.33
C VAL A 4 0.75 -6.44 -3.65
N GLN A 5 -0.01 -6.79 -2.61
CA GLN A 5 -1.28 -7.48 -2.76
C GLN A 5 -2.42 -6.52 -2.56
N VAL A 6 -3.30 -6.43 -3.54
CA VAL A 6 -4.48 -5.56 -3.49
C VAL A 6 -5.71 -6.41 -3.25
N ARG A 7 -6.41 -6.16 -2.15
CA ARG A 7 -7.65 -6.86 -1.84
C ARG A 7 -8.84 -6.01 -2.26
N ARG A 8 -9.70 -6.59 -3.06
CA ARG A 8 -10.89 -5.94 -3.59
C ARG A 8 -12.14 -6.73 -3.25
N ASP A 9 -13.24 -6.02 -3.16
CA ASP A 9 -14.57 -6.60 -3.16
C ASP A 9 -15.47 -5.81 -4.13
N GLU A 10 -16.77 -6.02 -4.08
CA GLU A 10 -17.74 -5.34 -4.94
C GLU A 10 -17.75 -3.81 -4.77
N ASN A 11 -17.26 -3.30 -3.63
CA ASN A 11 -17.24 -1.86 -3.32
C ASN A 11 -15.91 -1.20 -3.67
N GLY A 12 -14.91 -1.96 -4.13
CA GLY A 12 -13.61 -1.45 -4.50
C GLY A 12 -12.48 -2.05 -3.71
N ILE A 13 -11.40 -1.29 -3.57
CA ILE A 13 -10.20 -1.72 -2.83
C ILE A 13 -10.50 -1.66 -1.33
N GLN A 14 -10.30 -2.78 -0.64
CA GLN A 14 -10.49 -2.89 0.80
C GLN A 14 -9.17 -2.84 1.58
N GLY A 15 -8.08 -3.13 0.94
CA GLY A 15 -6.78 -3.09 1.58
C GLY A 15 -5.63 -3.32 0.61
N ILE A 16 -4.46 -2.89 1.04
CA ILE A 16 -3.19 -3.12 0.33
C ILE A 16 -2.20 -3.67 1.34
N CYS A 17 -1.57 -4.79 1.00
CA CYS A 17 -0.53 -5.41 1.79
C CYS A 17 0.77 -5.38 1.01
N VAL A 18 1.81 -4.84 1.64
CA VAL A 18 3.16 -4.82 1.07
C VAL A 18 4.02 -5.77 1.89
N SER A 19 4.66 -6.72 1.23
CA SER A 19 5.47 -7.72 1.91
C SER A 19 6.80 -7.98 1.19
N GLY A 20 7.79 -8.38 1.98
CA GLY A 20 9.11 -8.76 1.50
C GLY A 20 10.03 -7.57 1.26
N HIS A 21 11.29 -7.91 1.00
CA HIS A 21 12.31 -6.93 0.63
C HIS A 21 12.52 -6.97 -0.88
N ALA A 22 12.73 -5.81 -1.49
CA ALA A 22 12.89 -5.71 -2.95
C ALA A 22 14.15 -6.45 -3.44
N GLY A 23 15.23 -6.42 -2.67
CA GLY A 23 16.49 -7.04 -3.06
C GLY A 23 17.26 -6.24 -4.11
N TYR A 24 16.93 -4.96 -4.27
CA TYR A 24 17.60 -4.07 -5.22
C TYR A 24 19.02 -3.73 -4.75
N ALA A 25 19.19 -3.50 -3.45
CA ALA A 25 20.48 -3.18 -2.84
C ALA A 25 20.46 -3.61 -1.37
N LYS A 26 21.56 -3.34 -0.66
CA LYS A 26 21.67 -3.62 0.77
C LYS A 26 20.65 -2.81 1.57
N SER A 27 20.25 -3.32 2.73
CA SER A 27 19.42 -2.61 3.68
C SER A 27 19.99 -1.22 3.94
N GLY A 28 19.12 -0.19 3.88
CA GLY A 28 19.51 1.21 4.02
C GLY A 28 19.91 1.89 2.73
N SER A 29 20.15 1.13 1.64
CA SER A 29 20.50 1.65 0.32
C SER A 29 19.51 1.23 -0.77
N ASP A 30 18.47 0.47 -0.40
CA ASP A 30 17.51 -0.05 -1.36
C ASP A 30 16.43 1.00 -1.64
N ILE A 31 16.55 1.65 -2.80
CA ILE A 31 15.62 2.70 -3.20
C ILE A 31 14.23 2.16 -3.51
N VAL A 32 14.12 0.91 -3.95
CA VAL A 32 12.81 0.29 -4.23
C VAL A 32 12.07 -0.01 -2.92
N CYS A 33 12.77 -0.54 -1.92
CA CYS A 33 12.21 -0.71 -0.58
C CYS A 33 11.77 0.62 0.02
N ALA A 34 12.61 1.65 -0.10
CA ALA A 34 12.30 2.98 0.41
C ALA A 34 11.04 3.56 -0.26
N ALA A 35 10.95 3.44 -1.59
CA ALA A 35 9.80 3.93 -2.34
C ALA A 35 8.52 3.20 -1.94
N ALA A 36 8.57 1.86 -1.84
CA ALA A 36 7.42 1.07 -1.41
C ALA A 36 6.98 1.43 0.02
N SER A 37 7.94 1.62 0.92
CA SER A 37 7.67 1.99 2.32
C SER A 37 7.00 3.35 2.41
N VAL A 38 7.46 4.34 1.66
CA VAL A 38 6.84 5.67 1.62
C VAL A 38 5.41 5.58 1.11
N LEU A 39 5.17 4.83 0.03
CA LEU A 39 3.84 4.71 -0.55
C LEU A 39 2.84 4.07 0.43
N ILE A 40 3.20 2.98 1.08
CA ILE A 40 2.26 2.31 1.97
C ILE A 40 2.05 3.10 3.27
N THR A 41 3.08 3.75 3.78
CA THR A 41 2.96 4.64 4.94
C THR A 41 2.10 5.86 4.61
N THR A 42 2.31 6.46 3.44
CA THR A 42 1.48 7.57 2.96
C THR A 42 0.03 7.12 2.79
N CYS A 43 -0.19 5.89 2.31
CA CYS A 43 -1.53 5.33 2.19
C CYS A 43 -2.27 5.35 3.53
N ALA A 44 -1.66 4.81 4.57
CA ALA A 44 -2.25 4.79 5.91
C ALA A 44 -2.50 6.20 6.43
N ASN A 45 -1.52 7.07 6.31
CA ASN A 45 -1.62 8.44 6.81
C ASN A 45 -2.62 9.28 6.03
N ALA A 46 -2.72 9.10 4.71
CA ALA A 46 -3.67 9.83 3.88
C ALA A 46 -5.10 9.35 4.11
N LEU A 47 -5.32 8.05 4.35
CA LEU A 47 -6.64 7.56 4.75
C LEU A 47 -7.12 8.30 6.00
N GLU A 48 -6.26 8.42 7.00
CA GLU A 48 -6.62 9.10 8.25
C GLU A 48 -6.73 10.61 8.09
N ASN A 49 -5.74 11.25 7.49
CA ASN A 49 -5.62 12.72 7.51
C ASN A 49 -6.29 13.40 6.33
N VAL A 50 -6.46 12.74 5.20
CA VAL A 50 -7.08 13.30 3.99
C VAL A 50 -8.50 12.80 3.81
N ALA A 51 -8.69 11.49 3.82
CA ALA A 51 -10.02 10.89 3.68
C ALA A 51 -10.80 10.84 4.98
N GLN A 52 -10.14 11.06 6.12
CA GLN A 52 -10.74 11.00 7.46
C GLN A 52 -11.39 9.63 7.74
N VAL A 53 -10.69 8.59 7.31
CA VAL A 53 -11.03 7.20 7.56
C VAL A 53 -9.88 6.58 8.34
N GLU A 54 -10.14 6.16 9.57
CA GLU A 54 -9.11 5.51 10.39
C GLU A 54 -8.90 4.07 9.90
N PRO A 55 -7.75 3.77 9.27
CA PRO A 55 -7.51 2.42 8.75
C PRO A 55 -7.08 1.47 9.85
N PHE A 56 -7.21 0.17 9.59
CA PHE A 56 -6.48 -0.84 10.33
C PHE A 56 -5.09 -0.95 9.74
N LEU A 57 -4.08 -0.81 10.60
CA LEU A 57 -2.68 -0.88 10.22
C LEU A 57 -2.02 -2.03 10.98
N SER A 58 -1.45 -2.97 10.24
CA SER A 58 -0.67 -4.07 10.81
C SER A 58 0.75 -4.01 10.25
N VAL A 59 1.73 -3.93 11.14
CA VAL A 59 3.15 -3.88 10.77
C VAL A 59 3.87 -5.04 11.44
N LYS A 60 4.51 -5.88 10.65
CA LYS A 60 5.33 -7.00 11.12
C LYS A 60 6.73 -6.80 10.60
N GLU A 61 7.60 -6.21 11.42
CA GLU A 61 8.96 -5.83 11.01
C GLU A 61 9.80 -7.03 10.61
N ARG A 62 9.75 -8.13 11.37
CA ARG A 62 10.55 -9.33 11.09
C ARG A 62 10.24 -9.96 9.74
N SER A 63 8.95 -10.01 9.38
CA SER A 63 8.52 -10.57 8.10
C SER A 63 8.39 -9.52 7.00
N ALA A 64 8.73 -8.26 7.31
CA ALA A 64 8.62 -7.13 6.39
C ALA A 64 7.23 -7.05 5.74
N VAL A 65 6.19 -7.01 6.58
CA VAL A 65 4.79 -6.93 6.13
C VAL A 65 4.15 -5.67 6.70
N ILE A 66 3.55 -4.89 5.82
CA ILE A 66 2.71 -3.74 6.19
C ILE A 66 1.37 -3.92 5.50
N ASP A 67 0.31 -4.01 6.27
CA ASP A 67 -1.05 -4.19 5.77
C ASP A 67 -1.92 -3.01 6.19
N VAL A 68 -2.55 -2.37 5.23
CA VAL A 68 -3.46 -1.25 5.44
C VAL A 68 -4.82 -1.66 4.91
N SER A 69 -5.84 -1.63 5.75
CA SER A 69 -7.20 -2.02 5.36
C SER A 69 -8.25 -1.07 5.92
N LEU A 70 -9.42 -1.09 5.29
CA LEU A 70 -10.53 -0.23 5.68
C LEU A 70 -11.39 -0.91 6.76
N PRO A 71 -11.96 -0.13 7.68
CA PRO A 71 -13.02 -0.62 8.55
C PRO A 71 -14.29 -0.92 7.74
N LYS A 72 -15.15 -1.76 8.29
CA LYS A 72 -16.44 -2.07 7.69
C LYS A 72 -17.45 -0.96 7.94
N GLY A 73 -18.45 -0.86 7.07
CA GLY A 73 -19.58 0.01 7.29
C GLY A 73 -19.31 1.47 7.01
N LEU A 74 -18.33 1.79 6.17
CA LEU A 74 -18.07 3.18 5.81
C LEU A 74 -19.26 3.78 5.03
N PRO A 75 -19.65 5.03 5.33
CA PRO A 75 -20.60 5.74 4.49
C PRO A 75 -20.09 5.89 3.05
N PRO A 76 -20.97 6.03 2.04
CA PRO A 76 -20.54 6.11 0.63
C PRO A 76 -19.51 7.21 0.35
N GLU A 77 -19.63 8.37 0.99
CA GLU A 77 -18.67 9.47 0.81
C GLU A 77 -17.28 9.10 1.31
N LYS A 78 -17.20 8.46 2.47
CA LYS A 78 -15.93 8.00 3.04
C LYS A 78 -15.32 6.90 2.20
N MET A 79 -16.14 5.97 1.72
CA MET A 79 -15.67 4.92 0.80
C MET A 79 -15.13 5.52 -0.48
N HIS A 80 -15.81 6.52 -1.05
CA HIS A 80 -15.35 7.21 -2.25
C HIS A 80 -13.95 7.83 -2.03
N ASP A 81 -13.79 8.58 -0.93
CA ASP A 81 -12.52 9.26 -0.64
C ASP A 81 -11.40 8.25 -0.37
N ALA A 82 -11.71 7.16 0.33
CA ALA A 82 -10.74 6.09 0.57
C ALA A 82 -10.29 5.43 -0.74
N GLN A 83 -11.20 5.23 -1.71
CA GLN A 83 -10.86 4.68 -3.01
C GLN A 83 -9.91 5.59 -3.79
N ILE A 84 -10.09 6.90 -3.71
CA ILE A 84 -9.17 7.85 -4.35
C ILE A 84 -7.76 7.71 -3.76
N VAL A 85 -7.66 7.60 -2.44
CA VAL A 85 -6.36 7.39 -1.78
C VAL A 85 -5.73 6.07 -2.23
N PHE A 86 -6.46 4.97 -2.18
CA PHE A 86 -5.93 3.67 -2.58
C PHE A 86 -5.51 3.64 -4.05
N GLN A 87 -6.32 4.20 -4.94
CA GLN A 87 -6.02 4.22 -6.38
C GLN A 87 -4.79 5.06 -6.67
N THR A 88 -4.62 6.18 -5.97
CA THR A 88 -3.44 7.03 -6.10
C THR A 88 -2.18 6.29 -5.66
N VAL A 89 -2.23 5.61 -4.53
CA VAL A 89 -1.09 4.82 -4.02
C VAL A 89 -0.80 3.65 -4.96
N LEU A 90 -1.83 2.96 -5.44
CA LEU A 90 -1.67 1.86 -6.39
C LEU A 90 -1.02 2.33 -7.70
N GLN A 91 -1.34 3.53 -8.15
CA GLN A 91 -0.66 4.13 -9.31
C GLN A 91 0.84 4.24 -9.07
N GLY A 92 1.25 4.67 -7.88
CA GLY A 92 2.66 4.73 -7.50
C GLY A 92 3.34 3.37 -7.53
N PHE A 93 2.70 2.33 -6.99
CA PHE A 93 3.23 0.97 -7.07
C PHE A 93 3.30 0.45 -8.50
N THR A 94 2.31 0.77 -9.32
CA THR A 94 2.30 0.41 -10.75
C THR A 94 3.50 1.02 -11.47
N ASP A 95 3.78 2.28 -11.18
CA ASP A 95 4.93 2.99 -11.77
C ASP A 95 6.26 2.36 -11.34
N ILE A 96 6.39 2.00 -10.06
CA ILE A 96 7.59 1.30 -9.58
C ILE A 96 7.74 -0.06 -10.26
N ALA A 97 6.67 -0.83 -10.33
CA ALA A 97 6.71 -2.15 -10.96
C ALA A 97 7.11 -2.07 -12.44
N ALA A 98 6.68 -1.01 -13.14
CA ALA A 98 7.06 -0.80 -14.53
C ALA A 98 8.55 -0.49 -14.70
N GLN A 99 9.13 0.27 -13.77
CA GLN A 99 10.57 0.61 -13.81
C GLN A 99 11.46 -0.48 -13.25
N TYR A 100 10.99 -1.19 -12.23
CA TYR A 100 11.78 -2.18 -11.48
C TYR A 100 11.05 -3.53 -11.41
N PRO A 101 10.71 -4.15 -12.56
CA PRO A 101 9.86 -5.35 -12.58
C PRO A 101 10.47 -6.58 -11.90
N ARG A 102 11.78 -6.58 -11.70
CA ARG A 102 12.49 -7.67 -11.01
C ARG A 102 12.43 -7.54 -9.50
N TYR A 103 12.03 -6.38 -8.98
CA TYR A 103 12.17 -6.06 -7.57
C TYR A 103 10.83 -5.80 -6.89
N LEU A 104 9.78 -5.52 -7.65
CA LEU A 104 8.44 -5.31 -7.12
C LEU A 104 7.39 -5.84 -8.08
N GLN A 105 6.45 -6.60 -7.54
CA GLN A 105 5.30 -7.12 -8.30
C GLN A 105 4.00 -6.78 -7.59
N ILE A 106 2.93 -6.65 -8.38
CA ILE A 106 1.57 -6.44 -7.89
C ILE A 106 0.75 -7.68 -8.20
N VAL A 107 0.05 -8.19 -7.20
CA VAL A 107 -0.80 -9.38 -7.33
C VAL A 107 -2.25 -9.08 -6.92
#